data_b68f2bec033746a93bba8b4a88e33310
#
_entry.id   b68f2bec033746a93bba8b4a88e33310
#
_cell.length_a   1.000
_cell.length_b   1.000
_cell.length_c   1.000
_cell.angle_alpha   90.00
_cell.angle_beta   90.00
_cell.angle_gamma   90.00
#
_symmetry.space_group_name_H-M   'P 1'
#
loop_
_entity.id
_entity.type
_entity.pdbx_description
1 polymer ?
#
loop_
_entity_poly.entity_id
_entity_poly.type
_entity_poly.pdbx_seq_one_letter_code
_entity_poly.pdbx_strand_id
1 'polypeptide(L)'
;MIDVCYLVPGVGLPSDEKERRERVANELTPDHVDVTVVEAEGPGPTSIESAVEELWCTVGSMKTAHRIQSEFDALVIGCFGDPGIRALRELLSIPVVG
;
A
#
# COMPACT_ATOMS: atom_id res chain seq x y z
N MET A 1 12.96 15.56 1.06
CA MET A 1 12.26 14.40 1.68
C MET A 1 11.57 13.58 0.58
N ILE A 2 11.78 12.29 0.58
CA ILE A 2 11.10 11.38 -0.34
C ILE A 2 9.92 10.77 0.42
N ASP A 3 8.71 10.99 -0.10
CA ASP A 3 7.49 10.50 0.52
C ASP A 3 7.05 9.19 -0.12
N VAL A 4 7.03 8.13 0.67
CA VAL A 4 6.69 6.77 0.22
C VAL A 4 5.38 6.34 0.86
N CYS A 5 4.45 5.87 0.02
CA CYS A 5 3.23 5.22 0.48
C CYS A 5 3.46 3.72 0.63
N TYR A 6 3.27 3.20 1.82
CA TYR A 6 3.21 1.76 2.06
C TYR A 6 1.74 1.36 2.07
N LEU A 7 1.29 0.79 0.97
CA LEU A 7 -0.12 0.44 0.79
C LEU A 7 -0.41 -0.95 1.33
N VAL A 8 -1.30 -1.02 2.30
CA VAL A 8 -1.85 -2.28 2.81
C VAL A 8 -3.08 -2.62 1.98
N PRO A 9 -3.03 -3.71 1.19
CA PRO A 9 -4.12 -3.99 0.25
C PRO A 9 -5.39 -4.55 0.88
N GLY A 10 -5.33 -5.01 2.12
CA GLY A 10 -6.51 -5.46 2.87
C GLY A 10 -7.22 -4.31 3.57
N VAL A 11 -8.39 -4.60 4.15
CA VAL A 11 -9.17 -3.64 4.93
C VAL A 11 -9.28 -4.07 6.39
N GLY A 12 -9.58 -3.13 7.28
CA GLY A 12 -9.78 -3.43 8.70
C GLY A 12 -8.50 -3.57 9.51
N LEU A 13 -7.41 -2.93 9.06
CA LEU A 13 -6.17 -2.91 9.81
C LEU A 13 -6.36 -2.10 11.10
N PRO A 14 -6.08 -2.67 12.30
CA PRO A 14 -6.17 -1.92 13.54
C PRO A 14 -5.22 -0.71 13.55
N SER A 15 -5.66 0.39 14.17
CA SER A 15 -4.88 1.64 14.16
C SER A 15 -3.51 1.50 14.85
N ASP A 16 -3.43 0.71 15.92
CA ASP A 16 -2.17 0.43 16.61
C ASP A 16 -1.19 -0.37 15.75
N GLU A 17 -1.70 -1.31 14.95
CA GLU A 17 -0.89 -2.08 14.00
C GLU A 17 -0.41 -1.20 12.85
N LYS A 18 -1.24 -0.29 12.36
CA LYS A 18 -0.87 0.69 11.35
C LYS A 18 0.27 1.57 11.84
N GLU A 19 0.15 2.09 13.06
CA GLU A 19 1.17 2.93 13.69
C GLU A 19 2.48 2.16 13.88
N ARG A 20 2.40 0.90 14.29
CA ARG A 20 3.57 0.04 14.48
C ARG A 20 4.32 -0.16 13.15
N ARG A 21 3.59 -0.48 12.07
CA ARG A 21 4.20 -0.70 10.75
C ARG A 21 4.87 0.56 10.23
N GLU A 22 4.22 1.70 10.41
CA GLU A 22 4.75 2.99 9.99
C GLU A 22 6.04 3.35 10.76
N ARG A 23 6.03 3.15 12.07
CA ARG A 23 7.22 3.37 12.91
C ARG A 23 8.38 2.46 12.49
N VAL A 24 8.13 1.16 12.34
CA VAL A 24 9.16 0.19 11.95
C VAL A 24 9.72 0.53 10.57
N ALA A 25 8.86 0.85 9.62
CA ALA A 25 9.30 1.22 8.27
C ALA A 25 10.23 2.44 8.30
N ASN A 26 9.87 3.45 9.08
CA ASN A 26 10.68 4.66 9.20
C ASN A 26 11.98 4.45 9.97
N GLU A 27 12.02 3.49 10.89
CA GLU A 27 13.26 3.10 11.58
C GLU A 27 14.25 2.39 10.63
N LEU A 28 13.73 1.71 9.60
CA LEU A 28 14.53 0.93 8.66
C LEU A 28 14.93 1.70 7.40
N THR A 29 14.41 2.90 7.21
CA THR A 29 14.71 3.74 6.04
C THR A 29 15.65 4.89 6.42
N PRO A 30 16.38 5.46 5.43
CA PRO A 30 17.21 6.64 5.68
C PRO A 30 16.38 7.85 6.12
N ASP A 31 17.01 8.81 6.79
CA ASP A 31 16.34 10.01 7.32
C ASP A 31 15.65 10.86 6.26
N HIS A 32 16.08 10.79 5.00
CA HIS A 32 15.47 11.54 3.92
C HIS A 32 14.25 10.86 3.30
N VAL A 33 13.84 9.72 3.83
CA VAL A 33 12.65 8.96 3.38
C VAL A 33 11.62 8.97 4.49
N ASP A 34 10.40 9.37 4.15
CA ASP A 34 9.27 9.35 5.06
C ASP A 34 8.23 8.35 4.54
N VAL A 35 7.92 7.33 5.33
CA VAL A 35 6.96 6.28 4.99
C VAL A 35 5.65 6.51 5.70
N THR A 36 4.56 6.55 4.94
CA THR A 36 3.20 6.62 5.46
C THR A 36 2.48 5.34 5.10
N VAL A 37 1.88 4.69 6.08
CA VAL A 37 1.07 3.50 5.88
C VAL A 37 -0.35 3.91 5.54
N VAL A 38 -0.84 3.44 4.40
CA VAL A 38 -2.20 3.70 3.93
C VAL A 38 -2.90 2.37 3.71
N GLU A 39 -4.11 2.25 4.23
CA GLU A 39 -4.96 1.09 4.04
C GLU A 39 -5.83 1.27 2.79
N ALA A 40 -6.00 0.20 2.01
CA ALA A 40 -6.90 0.22 0.87
C ALA A 40 -8.34 0.43 1.33
N GLU A 41 -9.12 1.20 0.57
CA GLU A 41 -10.53 1.39 0.86
C GLU A 41 -11.33 0.13 0.52
N GLY A 42 -12.40 -0.09 1.31
CA GLY A 42 -13.31 -1.22 1.10
C GLY A 42 -14.44 -0.90 0.12
N PRO A 43 -15.27 -1.92 -0.16
CA PRO A 43 -15.21 -3.25 0.44
C PRO A 43 -14.02 -4.08 -0.07
N GLY A 44 -13.52 -4.97 0.78
CA GLY A 44 -12.39 -5.81 0.44
C GLY A 44 -12.10 -6.86 1.52
N PRO A 45 -11.11 -7.74 1.29
CA PRO A 45 -10.76 -8.76 2.26
C PRO A 45 -9.98 -8.18 3.44
N THR A 46 -10.17 -8.75 4.62
CA THR A 46 -9.40 -8.40 5.82
C THR A 46 -8.06 -9.13 5.88
N SER A 47 -7.93 -10.20 5.11
CA SER A 47 -6.72 -11.02 5.02
C SER A 47 -6.58 -11.52 3.59
N ILE A 48 -5.35 -11.63 3.11
CA ILE A 48 -5.06 -12.05 1.74
C ILE A 48 -4.32 -13.38 1.81
N GLU A 49 -5.05 -14.47 1.64
CA GLU A 49 -4.55 -15.84 1.84
C GLU A 49 -4.79 -16.73 0.61
N SER A 50 -5.43 -16.20 -0.44
CA SER A 50 -5.79 -16.96 -1.63
C SER A 50 -5.82 -16.07 -2.87
N ALA A 51 -5.88 -16.69 -4.04
CA ALA A 51 -5.97 -15.99 -5.31
C ALA A 51 -7.24 -15.12 -5.40
N VAL A 52 -8.34 -15.58 -4.83
CA VAL A 52 -9.60 -14.81 -4.78
C VAL A 52 -9.40 -13.51 -4.04
N GLU A 53 -8.77 -13.55 -2.90
CA GLU A 53 -8.52 -12.38 -2.08
C GLU A 53 -7.51 -11.44 -2.72
N GLU A 54 -6.50 -11.97 -3.40
CA GLU A 54 -5.54 -11.18 -4.17
C GLU A 54 -6.24 -10.37 -5.27
N LEU A 55 -7.14 -10.99 -6.00
CA LEU A 55 -7.93 -10.31 -7.03
C LEU A 55 -8.90 -9.30 -6.43
N TRP A 56 -9.59 -9.71 -5.36
CA TRP A 56 -10.58 -8.87 -4.71
C TRP A 56 -9.97 -7.58 -4.13
N CYS A 57 -8.82 -7.68 -3.48
CA CYS A 57 -8.17 -6.50 -2.89
C CYS A 57 -7.61 -5.52 -3.93
N THR A 58 -7.41 -5.95 -5.16
CA THR A 58 -6.81 -5.12 -6.22
C THR A 58 -7.66 -3.90 -6.54
N VAL A 59 -8.99 -4.04 -6.57
CA VAL A 59 -9.88 -2.93 -6.91
C VAL A 59 -9.78 -1.80 -5.87
N GLY A 60 -9.85 -2.12 -4.58
CA GLY A 60 -9.70 -1.13 -3.52
C GLY A 60 -8.31 -0.48 -3.52
N SER A 61 -7.27 -1.29 -3.76
CA SER A 61 -5.90 -0.79 -3.88
C SER A 61 -5.76 0.21 -5.02
N MET A 62 -6.34 -0.11 -6.18
CA MET A 62 -6.32 0.78 -7.36
C MET A 62 -7.01 2.11 -7.07
N LYS A 63 -8.20 2.06 -6.48
CA LYS A 63 -8.96 3.28 -6.15
C LYS A 63 -8.20 4.16 -5.18
N THR A 64 -7.67 3.57 -4.12
CA THR A 64 -6.92 4.31 -3.11
C THR A 64 -5.65 4.91 -3.70
N ALA A 65 -4.84 4.10 -4.37
CA ALA A 65 -3.57 4.53 -4.94
C ALA A 65 -3.75 5.65 -5.98
N HIS A 66 -4.73 5.51 -6.85
CA HIS A 66 -5.01 6.53 -7.86
C HIS A 66 -5.38 7.88 -7.22
N ARG A 67 -6.18 7.85 -6.16
CA ARG A 67 -6.64 9.05 -5.47
C ARG A 67 -5.51 9.78 -4.75
N ILE A 68 -4.56 9.05 -4.15
CA ILE A 68 -3.54 9.63 -3.27
C ILE A 68 -2.17 9.79 -3.93
N GLN A 69 -1.96 9.31 -5.14
CA GLN A 69 -0.62 9.26 -5.75
C GLN A 69 0.09 10.61 -5.82
N SER A 70 -0.64 11.71 -5.95
CA SER A 70 -0.04 13.05 -6.01
C SER A 70 0.63 13.47 -4.70
N GLU A 71 0.34 12.79 -3.61
CA GLU A 71 0.92 13.07 -2.28
C GLU A 71 2.23 12.31 -2.04
N PHE A 72 2.61 11.42 -2.95
CA PHE A 72 3.75 10.51 -2.77
C PHE A 72 4.68 10.47 -3.97
N ASP A 73 5.94 10.13 -3.71
CA ASP A 73 6.96 9.95 -4.74
C ASP A 73 7.05 8.50 -5.22
N ALA A 74 6.60 7.55 -4.41
CA ALA A 74 6.60 6.12 -4.74
C ALA A 74 5.58 5.38 -3.89
N LEU A 75 5.19 4.19 -4.36
CA LEU A 75 4.28 3.31 -3.64
C LEU A 75 4.89 1.93 -3.49
N VAL A 76 4.83 1.39 -2.28
CA VAL A 76 5.23 0.02 -1.96
C VAL A 76 3.99 -0.78 -1.61
N ILE A 77 3.85 -1.97 -2.20
CA ILE A 77 2.75 -2.87 -1.89
C ILE A 77 3.13 -3.68 -0.65
N GLY A 78 2.36 -3.54 0.42
CA GLY A 78 2.62 -4.16 1.70
C GLY A 78 2.07 -5.58 1.83
N CYS A 79 2.29 -6.42 0.82
CA CYS A 79 1.90 -7.82 0.82
C CYS A 79 2.88 -8.61 -0.06
N PHE A 80 3.37 -9.74 0.42
CA PHE A 80 4.37 -10.54 -0.28
C PHE A 80 3.91 -11.10 -1.63
N GLY A 81 2.61 -11.27 -1.81
CA GLY A 81 2.06 -11.71 -3.09
C GLY A 81 2.00 -10.63 -4.15
N ASP A 82 2.35 -9.39 -3.81
CA ASP A 82 2.29 -8.22 -4.69
C ASP A 82 0.97 -8.09 -5.45
N PRO A 83 -0.19 -8.17 -4.76
CA PRO A 83 -1.47 -8.17 -5.46
C PRO A 83 -1.68 -6.88 -6.23
N GLY A 84 -2.00 -7.02 -7.52
CA GLY A 84 -2.30 -5.89 -8.39
C GLY A 84 -1.11 -5.06 -8.85
N ILE A 85 0.14 -5.53 -8.66
CA ILE A 85 1.33 -4.74 -9.00
C ILE A 85 1.35 -4.29 -10.47
N ARG A 86 0.96 -5.16 -11.39
CA ARG A 86 0.96 -4.83 -12.82
C ARG A 86 -0.09 -3.78 -13.15
N ALA A 87 -1.28 -3.93 -12.59
CA ALA A 87 -2.37 -2.97 -12.77
C ALA A 87 -2.01 -1.60 -12.16
N LEU A 88 -1.40 -1.60 -10.98
CA LEU A 88 -0.96 -0.36 -10.33
C LEU A 88 0.13 0.34 -11.14
N ARG A 89 1.05 -0.41 -11.71
CA ARG A 89 2.10 0.17 -12.58
C ARG A 89 1.57 0.78 -13.85
N GLU A 90 0.48 0.24 -14.40
CA GLU A 90 -0.20 0.85 -15.54
C GLU A 90 -0.97 2.11 -15.15
N LEU A 91 -1.60 2.08 -13.99
CA LEU A 91 -2.53 3.13 -13.53
C LEU A 91 -1.80 4.37 -13.00
N LEU A 92 -0.70 4.17 -12.27
CA LEU A 92 -0.05 5.25 -11.53
C LEU A 92 1.08 5.89 -12.33
N SER A 93 1.33 7.18 -12.04
CA SER A 93 2.44 7.94 -12.60
C SER A 93 3.71 7.84 -11.77
N ILE A 94 3.61 7.30 -10.54
CA ILE A 94 4.74 7.13 -9.63
C ILE A 94 5.25 5.68 -9.66
N PRO A 95 6.51 5.42 -9.29
CA PRO A 95 7.04 4.06 -9.19
C PRO A 95 6.24 3.19 -8.22
N VAL A 96 6.03 1.94 -8.59
CA VAL A 96 5.36 0.93 -7.74
C VAL A 96 6.32 -0.23 -7.53
N VAL A 97 6.59 -0.54 -6.26
CA VAL A 97 7.53 -1.58 -5.83
C VAL A 97 6.79 -2.64 -5.02
N GLY A 98 7.17 -3.88 -5.22
CA GLY A 98 6.66 -4.99 -4.44
C GLY A 98 7.63 -5.46 -3.37
#